data_a57d30b63c3e3ec9138ef8deaa8705b3
#
_entry.id   a57d30b63c3e3ec9138ef8deaa8705b3
#
_cell.length_a   1.000
_cell.length_b   1.000
_cell.length_c   1.000
_cell.angle_alpha   90.00
_cell.angle_beta   90.00
_cell.angle_gamma   90.00
#
_symmetry.space_group_name_H-M   'P 1'
#
loop_
_entity.id
_entity.type
_entity.pdbx_description
1 polymer ?
#
loop_
_entity_poly.entity_id
_entity_poly.type
_entity_poly.pdbx_seq_one_letter_code
_entity_poly.pdbx_strand_id
1 'polypeptide(L)'
;KSADIFLERLPLKIKVKELNGNEKYGIISKKIPSDRSYSGNIEVGDLMLYGDDCIVLFYKRFYTPYSYTKLGRVVEKDRLQKNISEADHNLEIIFTK
;
A
#
# COMPACT_ATOMS: atom_id res chain seq x y z
N LYS A 1 9.09 7.60 -10.89
CA LYS A 1 8.70 8.95 -10.43
C LYS A 1 7.88 8.92 -9.16
N SER A 2 6.70 8.31 -9.21
CA SER A 2 5.83 8.26 -8.04
C SER A 2 6.51 7.54 -6.89
N ALA A 3 7.19 6.44 -7.18
CA ALA A 3 7.94 5.69 -6.18
C ALA A 3 9.06 6.53 -5.57
N ASP A 4 9.76 7.29 -6.37
CA ASP A 4 10.83 8.16 -5.88
C ASP A 4 10.29 9.23 -4.93
N ILE A 5 9.16 9.83 -5.27
CA ILE A 5 8.51 10.82 -4.43
C ILE A 5 8.10 10.21 -3.10
N PHE A 6 7.52 9.00 -3.15
CA PHE A 6 7.14 8.28 -1.94
C PHE A 6 8.35 8.01 -1.05
N LEU A 7 9.45 7.52 -1.63
CA LEU A 7 10.67 7.22 -0.89
C LEU A 7 11.25 8.46 -0.21
N GLU A 8 11.19 9.61 -0.87
CA GLU A 8 11.68 10.87 -0.31
C GLU A 8 10.91 11.30 0.94
N ARG A 9 9.67 10.87 1.08
CA ARG A 9 8.84 11.23 2.22
C ARG A 9 8.99 10.30 3.42
N LEU A 10 9.75 9.23 3.29
CA LEU A 10 9.96 8.29 4.38
C LEU A 10 10.92 8.86 5.44
N PRO A 11 10.71 8.59 6.73
CA PRO A 11 9.65 7.77 7.27
C PRO A 11 8.28 8.46 7.21
N LEU A 12 7.24 7.68 6.98
CA LEU A 12 5.88 8.21 6.84
C LEU A 12 4.92 7.37 7.68
N LYS A 13 4.15 8.05 8.53
CA LYS A 13 3.16 7.40 9.39
C LYS A 13 1.78 7.60 8.79
N ILE A 14 1.03 6.52 8.60
CA ILE A 14 -0.29 6.56 7.98
C ILE A 14 -1.27 5.75 8.82
N LYS A 15 -2.44 6.31 9.08
CA LYS A 15 -3.56 5.56 9.65
C LYS A 15 -4.27 4.85 8.51
N VAL A 16 -4.42 3.53 8.65
CA VAL A 16 -4.98 2.71 7.59
C VAL A 16 -6.20 1.96 8.07
N LYS A 17 -7.07 1.60 7.12
CA LYS A 17 -8.28 0.85 7.34
C LYS A 17 -8.27 -0.43 6.53
N GLU A 18 -9.04 -1.40 6.99
CA GLU A 18 -9.17 -2.70 6.34
C GLU A 18 -10.13 -2.63 5.14
N LEU A 19 -9.80 -3.37 4.07
CA LEU A 19 -10.69 -3.51 2.92
C LEU A 19 -10.61 -4.94 2.37
N ASN A 20 -11.75 -5.60 2.29
CA ASN A 20 -11.96 -6.89 1.62
C ASN A 20 -11.07 -8.05 2.09
N GLY A 21 -10.46 -7.95 3.27
CA GLY A 21 -9.62 -9.05 3.78
C GLY A 21 -8.32 -9.23 3.05
N ASN A 22 -7.88 -8.26 2.23
CA ASN A 22 -6.64 -8.40 1.47
C ASN A 22 -5.79 -7.14 1.43
N GLU A 23 -6.29 -6.00 1.92
CA GLU A 23 -5.51 -4.77 1.84
C GLU A 23 -5.81 -3.81 2.99
N LYS A 24 -4.80 -2.99 3.31
CA LYS A 24 -4.93 -1.84 4.20
C LYS A 24 -4.71 -0.58 3.38
N TYR A 25 -5.58 0.41 3.55
CA TYR A 25 -5.45 1.66 2.81
C TYR A 25 -5.52 2.86 3.73
N GLY A 26 -4.87 3.94 3.34
CA GLY A 26 -4.90 5.19 4.08
C GLY A 26 -4.69 6.38 3.16
N ILE A 27 -5.28 7.52 3.53
CA ILE A 27 -5.20 8.74 2.74
C ILE A 27 -4.04 9.58 3.25
N ILE A 28 -3.26 10.12 2.31
CA ILE A 28 -2.19 11.05 2.63
C ILE A 28 -2.63 12.47 2.34
N SER A 29 -2.11 13.43 3.11
CA SER A 29 -2.50 14.84 2.97
C SER A 29 -1.87 15.49 1.74
N LYS A 30 -0.66 15.09 1.38
CA LYS A 30 0.06 15.66 0.25
C LYS A 30 0.08 14.66 -0.89
N LYS A 31 -0.60 14.98 -1.97
CA LYS A 31 -0.77 14.08 -3.10
C LYS A 31 0.54 13.71 -3.78
N ILE A 32 0.54 12.51 -4.38
CA ILE A 32 1.65 12.02 -5.20
C ILE A 32 1.11 11.91 -6.63
N PRO A 33 1.84 12.43 -7.63
CA PRO A 33 1.39 12.29 -9.03
C PRO A 33 1.17 10.82 -9.39
N SER A 34 0.03 10.51 -9.97
CA SER A 34 -0.29 9.14 -10.35
C SER A 34 0.40 8.77 -11.66
N ASP A 35 0.74 7.48 -11.77
CA ASP A 35 1.34 6.89 -12.97
C ASP A 35 0.79 5.48 -13.07
N ARG A 36 -0.50 5.39 -13.41
CA ARG A 36 -1.26 4.14 -13.34
C ARG A 36 -0.86 3.15 -14.40
N SER A 37 -0.83 1.88 -14.00
CA SER A 37 -0.70 0.77 -14.93
C SER A 37 -1.59 -0.37 -14.45
N TYR A 38 -2.00 -1.22 -15.38
CA TYR A 38 -2.82 -2.38 -15.04
C TYR A 38 -1.96 -3.38 -14.26
N SER A 39 -2.40 -3.69 -13.05
CA SER A 39 -1.60 -4.51 -12.14
C SER A 39 -1.85 -6.01 -12.30
N GLY A 40 -3.10 -6.41 -12.55
CA GLY A 40 -3.46 -7.81 -12.69
C GLY A 40 -3.27 -8.59 -11.40
N ASN A 41 -2.15 -9.28 -11.29
CA ASN A 41 -1.82 -10.07 -10.10
C ASN A 41 -1.14 -9.21 -9.04
N ILE A 42 -1.71 -9.23 -7.84
CA ILE A 42 -1.17 -8.52 -6.68
C ILE A 42 -0.47 -9.55 -5.78
N GLU A 43 0.73 -9.23 -5.34
CA GLU A 43 1.51 -10.07 -4.43
C GLU A 43 1.52 -9.50 -3.03
N VAL A 44 1.78 -10.37 -2.04
CA VAL A 44 1.90 -9.95 -0.65
C VAL A 44 3.02 -8.91 -0.53
N GLY A 45 2.72 -7.81 0.13
CA GLY A 45 3.68 -6.74 0.34
C GLY A 45 3.69 -5.67 -0.73
N ASP A 46 2.90 -5.84 -1.79
CA ASP A 46 2.80 -4.81 -2.82
C ASP A 46 2.26 -3.52 -2.23
N LEU A 47 2.95 -2.42 -2.51
CA LEU A 47 2.57 -1.09 -2.04
C LEU A 47 2.24 -0.25 -3.24
N MET A 48 1.00 0.22 -3.29
CA MET A 48 0.45 0.90 -4.45
C MET A 48 -0.19 2.24 -4.07
N LEU A 49 -0.40 3.07 -5.08
CA LEU A 49 -1.14 4.31 -4.94
C LEU A 49 -2.42 4.19 -5.78
N TYR A 50 -3.57 4.38 -5.14
CA TYR A 50 -4.83 4.44 -5.85
C TYR A 50 -5.23 5.91 -5.98
N GLY A 51 -5.44 6.37 -7.22
CA GLY A 51 -5.59 7.80 -7.45
C GLY A 51 -4.27 8.52 -7.19
N ASP A 52 -4.30 9.58 -6.41
CA ASP A 52 -3.11 10.37 -6.09
C ASP A 52 -2.91 10.59 -4.58
N ASP A 53 -3.79 10.07 -3.74
CA ASP A 53 -3.73 10.30 -2.30
C ASP A 53 -4.03 9.07 -1.44
N CYS A 54 -4.29 7.91 -2.04
CA CYS A 54 -4.63 6.71 -1.29
C CYS A 54 -3.49 5.68 -1.39
N ILE A 55 -2.79 5.47 -0.27
CA ILE A 55 -1.75 4.45 -0.18
C ILE A 55 -2.41 3.13 0.16
N VAL A 56 -2.08 2.07 -0.58
CA VAL A 56 -2.65 0.73 -0.40
C VAL A 56 -1.54 -0.27 -0.17
N LEU A 57 -1.61 -0.97 0.96
CA LEU A 57 -0.68 -2.05 1.30
C LEU A 57 -1.43 -3.36 1.21
N PHE A 58 -1.00 -4.24 0.32
CA PHE A 58 -1.61 -5.54 0.13
C PHE A 58 -0.92 -6.58 1.00
N TYR A 59 -1.70 -7.31 1.80
CA TYR A 59 -1.15 -8.35 2.67
C TYR A 59 -1.60 -9.76 2.27
N LYS A 60 -2.34 -9.86 1.16
CA LYS A 60 -2.70 -11.14 0.54
C LYS A 60 -2.57 -11.03 -0.97
N ARG A 61 -2.31 -12.16 -1.59
CA ARG A 61 -2.24 -12.26 -3.04
C ARG A 61 -3.65 -12.32 -3.63
N PHE A 62 -3.90 -11.60 -4.71
CA PHE A 62 -5.16 -11.71 -5.44
C PHE A 62 -5.04 -11.05 -6.82
N TYR A 63 -6.04 -11.28 -7.65
CA TYR A 63 -6.14 -10.66 -8.96
C TYR A 63 -7.05 -9.44 -8.87
N THR A 64 -6.66 -8.34 -9.49
CA THR A 64 -7.46 -7.12 -9.51
C THR A 64 -7.66 -6.61 -10.94
N PRO A 65 -8.87 -6.15 -11.28
CA PRO A 65 -9.11 -5.47 -12.56
C PRO A 65 -8.70 -4.00 -12.54
N TYR A 66 -8.37 -3.46 -11.37
CA TYR A 66 -8.06 -2.04 -11.23
C TYR A 66 -6.62 -1.72 -11.61
N SER A 67 -6.41 -0.45 -11.99
CA SER A 67 -5.06 0.07 -12.24
C SER A 67 -4.59 0.87 -11.04
N TYR A 68 -3.32 0.68 -10.69
CA TYR A 68 -2.68 1.35 -9.57
C TYR A 68 -1.36 1.94 -10.03
N THR A 69 -0.88 2.94 -9.28
CA THR A 69 0.48 3.42 -9.43
C THR A 69 1.37 2.61 -8.49
N LYS A 70 2.42 1.98 -9.00
CA LYS A 70 3.31 1.16 -8.19
C LYS A 70 4.25 2.06 -7.40
N LEU A 71 4.34 1.82 -6.08
CA LEU A 71 5.24 2.54 -5.19
C LEU A 71 6.41 1.68 -4.74
N GLY A 72 6.18 0.38 -4.52
CA GLY A 72 7.24 -0.51 -4.08
C GLY A 72 6.69 -1.81 -3.52
N ARG A 73 7.52 -2.46 -2.71
CA ARG A 73 7.15 -3.74 -2.10
C ARG A 73 7.81 -3.86 -0.74
N VAL A 74 7.06 -4.38 0.23
CA VAL A 74 7.60 -4.67 1.55
C VAL A 74 8.54 -5.86 1.47
N VAL A 75 9.73 -5.72 2.05
CA VAL A 75 10.77 -6.76 1.94
C VAL A 75 10.47 -7.96 2.85
N GLU A 76 10.01 -7.70 4.09
CA GLU A 76 9.77 -8.74 5.07
C GLU A 76 8.33 -9.24 5.03
N LYS A 77 7.99 -9.99 3.99
CA LYS A 77 6.62 -10.45 3.75
C LYS A 77 6.05 -11.33 4.87
N ASP A 78 6.88 -12.21 5.43
CA ASP A 78 6.42 -13.13 6.48
C ASP A 78 6.01 -12.37 7.73
N ARG A 79 6.77 -11.35 8.11
CA ARG A 79 6.42 -10.50 9.25
C ARG A 79 5.15 -9.73 9.00
N LEU A 80 4.97 -9.27 7.77
CA LEU A 80 3.76 -8.56 7.38
C LEU A 80 2.53 -9.44 7.56
N GLN A 81 2.58 -10.67 7.06
CA GLN A 81 1.44 -11.59 7.17
C GLN A 81 1.14 -12.00 8.60
N LYS A 82 2.16 -12.06 9.48
CA LYS A 82 1.96 -12.40 10.88
C LYS A 82 1.33 -11.25 11.67
N ASN A 83 1.68 -10.02 11.33
CA ASN A 83 1.34 -8.85 12.14
C ASN A 83 0.13 -8.08 11.63
N ILE A 84 -0.33 -8.36 10.42
CA ILE A 84 -1.48 -7.68 9.84
C ILE A 84 -2.54 -8.71 9.48
N SER A 85 -3.77 -8.47 9.93
CA SER A 85 -4.88 -9.37 9.63
C SER A 85 -6.13 -8.56 9.32
N GLU A 86 -7.13 -9.27 8.80
CA GLU A 86 -8.44 -8.69 8.49
C GLU A 86 -9.11 -8.09 9.73
N ALA A 87 -8.80 -8.61 10.91
CA ALA A 87 -9.38 -8.12 12.16
C ALA A 87 -8.86 -6.74 12.57
N ASP A 88 -7.74 -6.30 11.99
CA ASP A 88 -7.16 -5.01 12.30
C ASP A 88 -7.82 -3.91 11.47
N HIS A 89 -8.99 -3.44 11.91
CA HIS A 89 -9.77 -2.45 11.13
C HIS A 89 -9.20 -1.06 11.18
N ASN A 90 -8.51 -0.71 12.25
CA ASN A 90 -7.85 0.60 12.40
C ASN A 90 -6.44 0.37 12.88
N LEU A 91 -5.47 0.71 12.03
CA LEU A 91 -4.07 0.44 12.29
C LEU A 91 -3.25 1.65 11.87
N GLU A 92 -2.17 1.92 12.59
CA GLU A 92 -1.22 2.95 12.20
C GLU A 92 0.04 2.27 11.72
N ILE A 93 0.47 2.60 10.51
CA ILE A 93 1.65 1.99 9.90
C ILE A 93 2.70 3.06 9.67
N ILE A 94 3.95 2.73 10.01
CA ILE A 94 5.09 3.60 9.73
C ILE A 94 5.91 2.94 8.64
N PHE A 95 6.05 3.64 7.51
CA PHE A 95 6.88 3.18 6.41
C PHE A 95 8.28 3.78 6.56
N THR A 96 9.30 2.93 6.47
CA THR A 96 10.70 3.35 6.56
C THR A 96 11.47 2.78 5.38
N LYS A 97 12.66 3.31 5.15
CA LYS A 97 13.54 2.77 4.10
C LYS A 97 14.16 1.45 4.52
#